data_d226d76cd07a16ed66e60a091b3b6b71
#
_entry.id   d226d76cd07a16ed66e60a091b3b6b71
#
_cell.length_a   1.000
_cell.length_b   1.000
_cell.length_c   1.000
_cell.angle_alpha   90.00
_cell.angle_beta   90.00
_cell.angle_gamma   90.00
#
_symmetry.space_group_name_H-M   'P 1'
#
loop_
_entity.id
_entity.type
_entity.pdbx_description
1 polymer ?
#
loop_
_entity_poly.entity_id
_entity_poly.type
_entity_poly.pdbx_seq_one_letter_code
_entity_poly.pdbx_strand_id
1 'polypeptide(L)'
;MGDWKVIRSATAVKEGLKERQCTVCGDAKETKKIKKLKPTIKLNVPVDQVLPLKLNQSFQVKVSGLAAGDKVVSWTSSNKKIVSVTDKGKITGNKVGEAVIKIKLRSGLTARFTVKVQKGAVRISSFKIFNKVTDKKIQKTVRMKVGEKLTLSAAAVPVTSKPQFTYSSSNEKIASVNSKGVITARKKGKAVITV
;
A
#
# COMPACT_ATOMS: atom_id res chain seq x y z
N MET A 1 8.75 -38.04 23.87
CA MET A 1 8.46 -36.59 23.81
C MET A 1 7.32 -36.36 22.85
N GLY A 2 6.32 -35.60 23.26
CA GLY A 2 5.19 -35.23 22.44
C GLY A 2 5.53 -34.15 21.40
N ASP A 3 4.50 -33.65 20.72
CA ASP A 3 4.62 -32.61 19.71
C ASP A 3 4.98 -31.24 20.30
N TRP A 4 5.64 -30.42 19.47
CA TRP A 4 5.97 -29.05 19.85
C TRP A 4 4.71 -28.17 19.85
N LYS A 5 4.40 -27.55 20.98
CA LYS A 5 3.35 -26.55 21.13
C LYS A 5 3.99 -25.14 21.24
N VAL A 6 3.45 -24.17 20.49
CA VAL A 6 3.90 -22.78 20.59
C VAL A 6 3.30 -22.15 21.84
N ILE A 7 4.15 -21.79 22.80
CA ILE A 7 3.75 -21.11 24.04
C ILE A 7 3.69 -19.61 23.83
N ARG A 8 4.63 -19.08 23.05
CA ARG A 8 4.71 -17.67 22.70
C ARG A 8 5.14 -17.52 21.25
N SER A 9 4.30 -16.89 20.44
CA SER A 9 4.62 -16.63 19.03
C SER A 9 5.79 -15.65 18.91
N ALA A 10 6.63 -15.85 17.89
CA ALA A 10 7.66 -14.90 17.53
C ALA A 10 7.05 -13.63 16.95
N THR A 11 7.72 -12.50 17.17
CA THR A 11 7.40 -11.20 16.57
C THR A 11 8.63 -10.63 15.88
N ALA A 12 8.51 -9.51 15.19
CA ALA A 12 9.67 -8.81 14.61
C ALA A 12 10.66 -8.29 15.67
N VAL A 13 10.23 -8.14 16.93
CA VAL A 13 11.04 -7.56 18.02
C VAL A 13 11.42 -8.57 19.11
N LYS A 14 10.64 -9.66 19.25
CA LYS A 14 10.87 -10.69 20.30
C LYS A 14 10.88 -12.08 19.68
N GLU A 15 11.79 -12.93 20.18
CA GLU A 15 11.78 -14.36 19.88
C GLU A 15 10.54 -15.01 20.45
N GLY A 16 10.01 -16.01 19.76
CA GLY A 16 8.99 -16.91 20.27
C GLY A 16 9.57 -18.03 21.14
N LEU A 17 8.70 -18.84 21.70
CA LEU A 17 9.03 -20.02 22.49
C LEU A 17 8.06 -21.14 22.16
N LYS A 18 8.57 -22.34 21.99
CA LYS A 18 7.79 -23.58 21.90
C LYS A 18 8.28 -24.58 22.93
N GLU A 19 7.37 -25.39 23.42
CA GLU A 19 7.59 -26.42 24.43
C GLU A 19 7.07 -27.75 23.93
N ARG A 20 7.69 -28.83 24.34
CA ARG A 20 7.13 -30.19 24.27
C ARG A 20 7.34 -30.91 25.60
N GLN A 21 6.42 -31.82 25.92
CA GLN A 21 6.41 -32.55 27.17
C GLN A 21 6.56 -34.06 26.90
N CYS A 22 7.14 -34.75 27.84
CA CYS A 22 7.21 -36.20 27.77
C CYS A 22 5.78 -36.81 27.82
N THR A 23 5.47 -37.67 26.89
CA THR A 23 4.15 -38.33 26.81
C THR A 23 4.03 -39.54 27.77
N VAL A 24 5.14 -39.99 28.34
CA VAL A 24 5.20 -41.14 29.25
C VAL A 24 5.20 -40.70 30.69
N CYS A 25 6.19 -39.85 31.11
CA CYS A 25 6.31 -39.41 32.49
C CYS A 25 5.56 -38.13 32.84
N GLY A 26 5.24 -37.29 31.82
CA GLY A 26 4.54 -36.02 32.02
C GLY A 26 5.42 -34.88 32.58
N ASP A 27 6.50 -35.19 33.28
CA ASP A 27 7.30 -34.21 34.03
C ASP A 27 8.44 -33.58 33.23
N ALA A 28 9.03 -34.32 32.30
CA ALA A 28 10.13 -33.80 31.49
C ALA A 28 9.61 -32.86 30.40
N LYS A 29 10.09 -31.62 30.43
CA LYS A 29 9.79 -30.55 29.47
C LYS A 29 11.02 -30.11 28.71
N GLU A 30 10.87 -29.85 27.44
CA GLU A 30 11.89 -29.27 26.59
C GLU A 30 11.36 -27.99 25.94
N THR A 31 12.15 -26.92 25.96
CA THR A 31 11.78 -25.65 25.35
C THR A 31 12.74 -25.29 24.22
N LYS A 32 12.24 -24.66 23.18
CA LYS A 32 13.02 -24.18 22.05
C LYS A 32 12.57 -22.79 21.61
N LYS A 33 13.55 -21.91 21.39
CA LYS A 33 13.30 -20.58 20.86
C LYS A 33 12.83 -20.65 19.40
N ILE A 34 11.90 -19.75 19.04
CA ILE A 34 11.49 -19.48 17.67
C ILE A 34 12.13 -18.15 17.26
N LYS A 35 12.88 -18.15 16.17
CA LYS A 35 13.56 -16.94 15.66
C LYS A 35 12.56 -15.81 15.45
N LYS A 36 13.01 -14.56 15.63
CA LYS A 36 12.22 -13.35 15.32
C LYS A 36 11.71 -13.38 13.87
N LEU A 37 10.54 -12.80 13.65
CA LEU A 37 10.03 -12.61 12.30
C LEU A 37 10.89 -11.59 11.55
N LYS A 38 11.06 -11.78 10.25
CA LYS A 38 11.73 -10.81 9.38
C LYS A 38 10.88 -9.53 9.33
N PRO A 39 11.43 -8.35 9.67
CA PRO A 39 10.70 -7.10 9.57
C PRO A 39 10.33 -6.79 8.12
N THR A 40 9.12 -6.27 7.90
CA THR A 40 8.62 -5.87 6.60
C THR A 40 7.90 -4.54 6.68
N ILE A 41 7.90 -3.77 5.58
CA ILE A 41 7.18 -2.51 5.44
C ILE A 41 6.72 -2.33 3.99
N LYS A 42 5.49 -1.86 3.80
CA LYS A 42 4.96 -1.40 2.51
C LYS A 42 4.47 0.03 2.66
N LEU A 43 4.76 0.86 1.68
CA LEU A 43 4.32 2.25 1.62
C LEU A 43 3.40 2.44 0.41
N ASN A 44 2.48 3.39 0.50
CA ASN A 44 1.67 3.84 -0.66
C ASN A 44 2.43 4.84 -1.55
N VAL A 45 3.73 5.01 -1.33
CA VAL A 45 4.64 5.82 -2.13
C VAL A 45 5.81 4.94 -2.58
N PRO A 46 6.46 5.26 -3.72
CA PRO A 46 7.62 4.52 -4.16
C PRO A 46 8.78 4.68 -3.15
N VAL A 47 9.38 3.56 -2.78
CA VAL A 47 10.59 3.52 -1.93
C VAL A 47 11.79 3.79 -2.82
N ASP A 48 12.79 4.51 -2.30
CA ASP A 48 14.02 4.89 -3.02
C ASP A 48 13.80 5.65 -4.34
N GLN A 49 12.62 6.27 -4.51
CA GLN A 49 12.27 7.12 -5.65
C GLN A 49 11.88 8.52 -5.20
N VAL A 50 11.75 9.42 -6.18
CA VAL A 50 11.33 10.80 -5.94
C VAL A 50 9.81 10.89 -6.00
N LEU A 51 9.21 11.39 -4.91
CA LEU A 51 7.80 11.73 -4.85
C LEU A 51 7.63 13.24 -5.09
N PRO A 52 7.10 13.67 -6.24
CA PRO A 52 6.85 15.09 -6.47
C PRO A 52 5.65 15.56 -5.63
N LEU A 53 5.73 16.77 -5.11
CA LEU A 53 4.71 17.42 -4.31
C LEU A 53 4.58 18.88 -4.75
N LYS A 54 3.37 19.39 -4.91
CA LYS A 54 3.18 20.84 -5.14
C LYS A 54 3.46 21.60 -3.86
N LEU A 55 3.97 22.81 -3.98
CA LEU A 55 4.11 23.75 -2.86
C LEU A 55 2.78 23.89 -2.09
N ASN A 56 2.82 23.85 -0.78
CA ASN A 56 1.68 23.85 0.16
C ASN A 56 0.75 22.63 0.04
N GLN A 57 1.11 21.61 -0.76
CA GLN A 57 0.37 20.37 -0.81
C GLN A 57 0.75 19.48 0.37
N SER A 58 -0.27 18.88 0.98
CA SER A 58 -0.08 17.80 1.95
C SER A 58 -0.46 16.45 1.34
N PHE A 59 0.24 15.39 1.76
CA PHE A 59 -0.03 14.02 1.36
C PHE A 59 0.11 13.08 2.55
N GLN A 60 -0.82 12.12 2.68
CA GLN A 60 -0.77 11.11 3.73
C GLN A 60 0.00 9.88 3.25
N VAL A 61 1.18 9.66 3.78
CA VAL A 61 1.91 8.41 3.59
C VAL A 61 1.29 7.35 4.49
N LYS A 62 0.90 6.23 3.88
CA LYS A 62 0.35 5.07 4.60
C LYS A 62 1.40 3.98 4.71
N VAL A 63 1.53 3.42 5.89
CA VAL A 63 2.39 2.27 6.18
C VAL A 63 1.51 1.04 6.37
N SER A 64 1.89 -0.07 5.76
CA SER A 64 1.20 -1.36 5.85
C SER A 64 2.19 -2.52 5.76
N GLY A 65 1.71 -3.75 5.88
CA GLY A 65 2.53 -4.95 5.73
C GLY A 65 3.60 -5.10 6.80
N LEU A 66 3.37 -4.57 7.99
CA LEU A 66 4.29 -4.74 9.12
C LEU A 66 4.21 -6.17 9.65
N ALA A 67 5.36 -6.74 10.00
CA ALA A 67 5.41 -8.02 10.69
C ALA A 67 4.80 -7.91 12.10
N ALA A 68 4.29 -9.00 12.64
CA ALA A 68 3.63 -9.02 13.95
C ALA A 68 4.51 -8.39 15.03
N GLY A 69 3.92 -7.53 15.87
CA GLY A 69 4.58 -6.82 16.96
C GLY A 69 5.47 -5.64 16.55
N ASP A 70 5.58 -5.36 15.25
CA ASP A 70 6.30 -4.19 14.76
C ASP A 70 5.38 -2.96 14.64
N LYS A 71 5.97 -1.77 14.72
CA LYS A 71 5.27 -0.49 14.55
C LYS A 71 6.23 0.60 14.13
N VAL A 72 5.69 1.65 13.52
CA VAL A 72 6.46 2.87 13.25
C VAL A 72 6.78 3.56 14.58
N VAL A 73 8.04 3.91 14.80
CA VAL A 73 8.51 4.62 16.00
C VAL A 73 8.92 6.05 15.70
N SER A 74 9.32 6.36 14.47
CA SER A 74 9.64 7.75 14.11
C SER A 74 9.51 8.02 12.61
N TRP A 75 9.16 9.26 12.32
CA TRP A 75 9.21 9.92 11.03
C TRP A 75 10.17 11.07 11.11
N THR A 76 11.10 11.18 10.19
CA THR A 76 12.04 12.30 10.13
C THR A 76 12.17 12.85 8.72
N SER A 77 12.38 14.15 8.61
CA SER A 77 12.72 14.84 7.37
C SER A 77 14.16 15.34 7.46
N SER A 78 14.92 15.16 6.39
CA SER A 78 16.28 15.72 6.30
C SER A 78 16.28 17.26 6.29
N ASN A 79 15.17 17.87 5.85
CA ASN A 79 14.99 19.33 5.88
C ASN A 79 13.51 19.69 6.10
N LYS A 80 13.15 19.97 7.34
CA LYS A 80 11.78 20.35 7.74
C LYS A 80 11.30 21.68 7.13
N LYS A 81 12.23 22.57 6.75
CA LYS A 81 11.89 23.84 6.05
C LYS A 81 11.39 23.57 4.63
N ILE A 82 11.86 22.50 3.98
CA ILE A 82 11.41 22.09 2.63
C ILE A 82 10.20 21.19 2.73
N VAL A 83 10.29 20.09 3.52
CA VAL A 83 9.18 19.14 3.75
C VAL A 83 9.07 18.87 5.23
N SER A 84 7.95 19.18 5.82
CA SER A 84 7.61 18.73 7.17
C SER A 84 6.92 17.37 7.13
N VAL A 85 7.05 16.59 8.20
CA VAL A 85 6.35 15.32 8.40
C VAL A 85 5.85 15.24 9.83
N THR A 86 4.62 14.74 10.01
CA THR A 86 4.04 14.47 11.33
C THR A 86 4.36 13.03 11.77
N ASP A 87 4.17 12.74 13.05
CA ASP A 87 4.26 11.39 13.64
C ASP A 87 3.28 10.37 13.04
N LYS A 88 2.19 10.86 12.44
CA LYS A 88 1.19 10.06 11.70
C LYS A 88 1.53 9.90 10.21
N GLY A 89 2.68 10.41 9.75
CA GLY A 89 3.13 10.27 8.35
C GLY A 89 2.47 11.21 7.35
N LYS A 90 1.82 12.31 7.80
CA LYS A 90 1.38 13.38 6.90
C LYS A 90 2.59 14.26 6.55
N ILE A 91 2.95 14.31 5.28
CA ILE A 91 4.00 15.19 4.74
C ILE A 91 3.38 16.45 4.15
N THR A 92 4.10 17.58 4.24
CA THR A 92 3.69 18.87 3.67
C THR A 92 4.89 19.55 3.01
N GLY A 93 4.73 19.98 1.76
CA GLY A 93 5.75 20.73 1.02
C GLY A 93 5.70 22.20 1.38
N ASN A 94 6.67 22.68 2.15
CA ASN A 94 6.69 24.06 2.70
C ASN A 94 7.52 25.03 1.85
N LYS A 95 8.53 24.53 1.12
CA LYS A 95 9.43 25.31 0.26
C LYS A 95 9.87 24.47 -0.92
N VAL A 96 10.07 25.10 -2.08
CA VAL A 96 10.63 24.45 -3.27
C VAL A 96 12.03 23.90 -2.95
N GLY A 97 12.28 22.64 -3.35
CA GLY A 97 13.51 21.91 -3.09
C GLY A 97 13.25 20.44 -2.84
N GLU A 98 14.25 19.74 -2.33
CA GLU A 98 14.19 18.30 -2.06
C GLU A 98 14.49 18.01 -0.59
N ALA A 99 13.81 17.02 -0.04
CA ALA A 99 14.09 16.49 1.29
C ALA A 99 13.83 14.98 1.32
N VAL A 100 14.62 14.25 2.11
CA VAL A 100 14.45 12.82 2.33
C VAL A 100 13.58 12.60 3.56
N ILE A 101 12.54 11.83 3.41
CA ILE A 101 11.72 11.33 4.52
C ILE A 101 12.22 9.95 4.90
N LYS A 102 12.54 9.76 6.18
CA LYS A 102 12.96 8.48 6.75
C LYS A 102 11.94 8.01 7.77
N ILE A 103 11.61 6.73 7.69
CA ILE A 103 10.70 6.02 8.60
C ILE A 103 11.53 4.99 9.34
N LYS A 104 11.36 4.89 10.66
CA LYS A 104 12.02 3.87 11.49
C LYS A 104 10.96 3.02 12.17
N LEU A 105 11.13 1.71 12.10
CA LEU A 105 10.31 0.73 12.82
C LEU A 105 10.94 0.34 14.16
N ARG A 106 10.14 -0.22 15.04
CA ARG A 106 10.58 -0.74 16.35
C ARG A 106 11.60 -1.88 16.21
N SER A 107 11.49 -2.70 15.18
CA SER A 107 12.47 -3.74 14.83
C SER A 107 13.85 -3.21 14.41
N GLY A 108 13.96 -1.89 14.16
CA GLY A 108 15.16 -1.27 13.60
C GLY A 108 15.12 -1.10 12.07
N LEU A 109 14.19 -1.77 11.36
CA LEU A 109 14.04 -1.57 9.93
C LEU A 109 13.76 -0.10 9.61
N THR A 110 14.38 0.42 8.55
CA THR A 110 14.14 1.78 8.05
C THR A 110 13.74 1.75 6.59
N ALA A 111 12.86 2.66 6.22
CA ALA A 111 12.53 2.98 4.83
C ALA A 111 12.73 4.47 4.59
N ARG A 112 13.04 4.85 3.34
CA ARG A 112 13.24 6.25 2.95
C ARG A 112 12.70 6.50 1.55
N PHE A 113 12.33 7.74 1.28
CA PHE A 113 12.01 8.22 -0.06
C PHE A 113 12.31 9.73 -0.13
N THR A 114 12.60 10.22 -1.32
CA THR A 114 12.84 11.65 -1.55
C THR A 114 11.54 12.33 -1.93
N VAL A 115 11.29 13.50 -1.38
CA VAL A 115 10.18 14.37 -1.76
C VAL A 115 10.76 15.59 -2.47
N LYS A 116 10.29 15.83 -3.70
CA LYS A 116 10.63 17.02 -4.48
C LYS A 116 9.46 17.99 -4.51
N VAL A 117 9.59 19.13 -3.86
CA VAL A 117 8.57 20.19 -3.86
C VAL A 117 8.78 21.12 -5.04
N GLN A 118 7.72 21.35 -5.82
CA GLN A 118 7.71 22.23 -7.00
C GLN A 118 6.57 23.25 -6.95
N LYS A 119 6.73 24.41 -7.62
CA LYS A 119 5.69 25.45 -7.68
C LYS A 119 4.47 24.99 -8.48
N GLY A 120 4.69 24.37 -9.64
CA GLY A 120 3.64 23.93 -10.56
C GLY A 120 2.88 22.70 -10.07
N ALA A 121 1.77 22.40 -10.73
CA ALA A 121 1.01 21.17 -10.49
C ALA A 121 1.86 19.94 -10.78
N VAL A 122 1.61 18.86 -10.02
CA VAL A 122 2.22 17.56 -10.29
C VAL A 122 1.50 16.94 -11.47
N ARG A 123 2.19 16.83 -12.61
CA ARG A 123 1.64 16.23 -13.83
C ARG A 123 1.59 14.72 -13.72
N ILE A 124 0.58 14.13 -14.31
CA ILE A 124 0.46 12.68 -14.44
C ILE A 124 1.45 12.21 -15.52
N SER A 125 2.26 11.20 -15.22
CA SER A 125 3.11 10.52 -16.21
C SER A 125 2.46 9.28 -16.77
N SER A 126 1.65 8.60 -15.95
CA SER A 126 0.88 7.41 -16.35
C SER A 126 -0.24 7.15 -15.34
N PHE A 127 -1.14 6.23 -15.69
CA PHE A 127 -2.14 5.73 -14.74
C PHE A 127 -2.31 4.22 -14.92
N LYS A 128 -2.86 3.58 -13.89
CA LYS A 128 -3.17 2.15 -13.88
C LYS A 128 -4.62 1.96 -13.50
N ILE A 129 -5.28 1.00 -14.15
CA ILE A 129 -6.68 0.67 -13.89
C ILE A 129 -6.74 -0.67 -13.16
N PHE A 130 -7.54 -0.74 -12.11
CA PHE A 130 -7.74 -1.91 -11.27
C PHE A 130 -9.22 -2.25 -11.13
N ASN A 131 -9.52 -3.52 -10.87
CA ASN A 131 -10.80 -3.91 -10.31
C ASN A 131 -10.85 -3.44 -8.85
N LYS A 132 -11.79 -2.57 -8.51
CA LYS A 132 -11.90 -1.97 -7.17
C LYS A 132 -12.16 -2.98 -6.07
N VAL A 133 -12.79 -4.13 -6.39
CA VAL A 133 -13.13 -5.16 -5.41
C VAL A 133 -11.94 -6.09 -5.14
N THR A 134 -11.24 -6.52 -6.21
CA THR A 134 -10.15 -7.51 -6.10
C THR A 134 -8.76 -6.88 -6.03
N ASP A 135 -8.65 -5.57 -6.24
CA ASP A 135 -7.40 -4.79 -6.36
C ASP A 135 -6.42 -5.34 -7.43
N LYS A 136 -6.93 -6.16 -8.34
CA LYS A 136 -6.14 -6.70 -9.45
C LYS A 136 -6.15 -5.73 -10.63
N LYS A 137 -4.97 -5.58 -11.27
CA LYS A 137 -4.84 -4.80 -12.51
C LYS A 137 -5.80 -5.34 -13.57
N ILE A 138 -6.54 -4.44 -14.21
CA ILE A 138 -7.44 -4.79 -15.32
C ILE A 138 -6.60 -5.16 -16.56
N GLN A 139 -6.96 -6.27 -17.19
CA GLN A 139 -6.42 -6.68 -18.48
C GLN A 139 -7.04 -5.84 -19.59
N LYS A 140 -6.34 -5.76 -20.75
CA LYS A 140 -6.81 -5.03 -21.94
C LYS A 140 -8.20 -5.50 -22.41
N THR A 141 -8.53 -6.76 -22.17
CA THR A 141 -9.84 -7.34 -22.48
C THR A 141 -10.38 -8.03 -21.23
N VAL A 142 -11.62 -7.71 -20.88
CA VAL A 142 -12.35 -8.33 -19.77
C VAL A 142 -13.59 -9.01 -20.33
N ARG A 143 -13.83 -10.24 -19.93
CA ARG A 143 -15.06 -10.98 -20.26
C ARG A 143 -16.03 -10.88 -19.09
N MET A 144 -17.27 -10.52 -19.40
CA MET A 144 -18.35 -10.36 -18.41
C MET A 144 -19.60 -11.10 -18.89
N LYS A 145 -20.37 -11.65 -17.97
CA LYS A 145 -21.69 -12.20 -18.22
C LYS A 145 -22.72 -11.05 -18.30
N VAL A 146 -23.79 -11.21 -19.08
CA VAL A 146 -24.90 -10.26 -19.10
C VAL A 146 -25.47 -10.11 -17.68
N GLY A 147 -25.68 -8.86 -17.25
CA GLY A 147 -26.09 -8.49 -15.88
C GLY A 147 -24.93 -8.30 -14.89
N GLU A 148 -23.72 -8.76 -15.20
CA GLU A 148 -22.56 -8.63 -14.33
C GLU A 148 -22.10 -7.16 -14.23
N LYS A 149 -21.59 -6.79 -13.04
CA LYS A 149 -21.03 -5.46 -12.76
C LYS A 149 -19.56 -5.56 -12.40
N LEU A 150 -18.76 -4.63 -12.93
CA LEU A 150 -17.35 -4.46 -12.62
C LEU A 150 -17.09 -3.02 -12.23
N THR A 151 -16.55 -2.77 -11.04
CA THR A 151 -16.17 -1.42 -10.63
C THR A 151 -14.70 -1.19 -10.89
N LEU A 152 -14.39 -0.16 -11.67
CA LEU A 152 -13.03 0.29 -11.93
C LEU A 152 -12.52 1.20 -10.81
N SER A 153 -11.23 1.12 -10.55
CA SER A 153 -10.46 2.10 -9.79
C SER A 153 -9.26 2.51 -10.63
N ALA A 154 -8.99 3.80 -10.73
CA ALA A 154 -7.82 4.30 -11.44
C ALA A 154 -6.85 4.96 -10.45
N ALA A 155 -5.56 4.67 -10.59
CA ALA A 155 -4.50 5.25 -9.79
C ALA A 155 -3.48 5.94 -10.70
N ALA A 156 -3.26 7.23 -10.47
CA ALA A 156 -2.27 8.00 -11.22
C ALA A 156 -0.86 7.82 -10.66
N VAL A 157 0.10 8.01 -11.55
CA VAL A 157 1.53 8.09 -11.21
C VAL A 157 2.03 9.46 -11.65
N PRO A 158 2.65 10.23 -10.77
CA PRO A 158 2.85 9.96 -9.33
C PRO A 158 1.54 10.08 -8.53
N VAL A 159 1.47 9.38 -7.39
CA VAL A 159 0.28 9.30 -6.51
C VAL A 159 -0.16 10.66 -5.92
N THR A 160 0.70 11.66 -5.96
CA THR A 160 0.46 13.04 -5.50
C THR A 160 -0.20 13.93 -6.54
N SER A 161 -0.27 13.50 -7.81
CA SER A 161 -1.13 14.13 -8.79
C SER A 161 -2.59 13.91 -8.36
N LYS A 162 -3.46 14.89 -8.62
CA LYS A 162 -4.88 14.82 -8.29
C LYS A 162 -5.72 14.81 -9.58
N PRO A 163 -5.69 13.71 -10.36
CA PRO A 163 -6.47 13.64 -11.58
C PRO A 163 -7.96 13.51 -11.28
N GLN A 164 -8.77 13.99 -12.20
CA GLN A 164 -10.16 13.58 -12.33
C GLN A 164 -10.21 12.56 -13.47
N PHE A 165 -10.79 11.40 -13.21
CA PHE A 165 -11.03 10.37 -14.22
C PHE A 165 -12.47 10.46 -14.69
N THR A 166 -12.65 10.44 -16.01
CA THR A 166 -13.95 10.32 -16.68
C THR A 166 -14.05 8.94 -17.32
N TYR A 167 -15.26 8.45 -17.50
CA TYR A 167 -15.52 7.13 -18.05
C TYR A 167 -16.54 7.24 -19.18
N SER A 168 -16.28 6.56 -20.28
CA SER A 168 -17.23 6.47 -21.41
C SER A 168 -17.23 5.07 -22.01
N SER A 169 -18.34 4.72 -22.66
CA SER A 169 -18.50 3.46 -23.38
C SER A 169 -18.73 3.73 -24.86
N SER A 170 -18.08 2.97 -25.73
CA SER A 170 -18.33 3.03 -27.17
C SER A 170 -19.72 2.52 -27.57
N ASN A 171 -20.38 1.74 -26.70
CA ASN A 171 -21.73 1.22 -26.92
C ASN A 171 -22.42 0.89 -25.59
N GLU A 172 -23.21 1.84 -25.09
CA GLU A 172 -23.90 1.68 -23.80
C GLU A 172 -25.04 0.64 -23.84
N LYS A 173 -25.51 0.25 -25.00
CA LYS A 173 -26.49 -0.85 -25.14
C LYS A 173 -25.85 -2.21 -24.86
N ILE A 174 -24.54 -2.37 -25.10
CA ILE A 174 -23.78 -3.58 -24.83
C ILE A 174 -23.19 -3.52 -23.41
N ALA A 175 -22.45 -2.46 -23.09
CA ALA A 175 -21.89 -2.25 -21.76
C ALA A 175 -21.95 -0.76 -21.41
N SER A 176 -22.65 -0.40 -20.34
CA SER A 176 -22.67 0.98 -19.83
C SER A 176 -21.65 1.18 -18.75
N VAL A 177 -21.18 2.43 -18.59
CA VAL A 177 -20.32 2.83 -17.48
C VAL A 177 -20.82 4.14 -16.87
N ASN A 178 -20.84 4.25 -15.54
CA ASN A 178 -21.25 5.47 -14.87
C ASN A 178 -20.03 6.31 -14.44
N SER A 179 -20.27 7.53 -13.94
CA SER A 179 -19.24 8.46 -13.44
C SER A 179 -18.40 7.91 -12.27
N LYS A 180 -18.87 6.86 -11.58
CA LYS A 180 -18.14 6.17 -10.51
C LYS A 180 -17.29 5.01 -11.02
N GLY A 181 -17.22 4.81 -12.36
CA GLY A 181 -16.46 3.72 -12.98
C GLY A 181 -17.12 2.34 -12.83
N VAL A 182 -18.43 2.27 -12.57
CA VAL A 182 -19.16 1.00 -12.53
C VAL A 182 -19.61 0.64 -13.95
N ILE A 183 -19.04 -0.44 -14.49
CA ILE A 183 -19.43 -1.03 -15.77
C ILE A 183 -20.57 -2.02 -15.50
N THR A 184 -21.58 -2.02 -16.35
CA THR A 184 -22.66 -3.03 -16.36
C THR A 184 -22.77 -3.65 -17.74
N ALA A 185 -22.60 -4.97 -17.84
CA ALA A 185 -22.80 -5.71 -19.08
C ALA A 185 -24.30 -5.87 -19.34
N ARG A 186 -24.81 -5.32 -20.47
CA ARG A 186 -26.25 -5.25 -20.79
C ARG A 186 -26.68 -6.28 -21.84
N LYS A 187 -25.85 -6.50 -22.86
CA LYS A 187 -26.12 -7.43 -23.95
C LYS A 187 -24.84 -8.14 -24.39
N LYS A 188 -24.99 -9.26 -25.08
CA LYS A 188 -23.89 -9.96 -25.77
C LYS A 188 -23.29 -9.03 -26.84
N GLY A 189 -21.97 -8.90 -26.88
CA GLY A 189 -21.25 -8.06 -27.83
C GLY A 189 -19.92 -7.57 -27.29
N LYS A 190 -19.32 -6.60 -27.98
CA LYS A 190 -18.08 -5.95 -27.59
C LYS A 190 -18.32 -4.44 -27.43
N ALA A 191 -17.80 -3.86 -26.37
CA ALA A 191 -17.75 -2.40 -26.17
C ALA A 191 -16.38 -2.03 -25.61
N VAL A 192 -15.90 -0.84 -25.95
CA VAL A 192 -14.67 -0.25 -25.44
C VAL A 192 -15.03 0.71 -24.32
N ILE A 193 -14.44 0.52 -23.15
CA ILE A 193 -14.55 1.47 -22.04
C ILE A 193 -13.29 2.33 -22.02
N THR A 194 -13.48 3.63 -22.13
CA THR A 194 -12.40 4.63 -22.07
C THR A 194 -12.37 5.28 -20.69
N VAL A 195 -11.18 5.47 -20.17
CA VAL A 195 -10.93 6.13 -18.87
C VAL A 195 -9.99 7.31 -19.08
#